data_736203a81e92080f7866daaf5b9e19bb
#
_entry.id   736203a81e92080f7866daaf5b9e19bb
#
_cell.length_a   1.000
_cell.length_b   1.000
_cell.length_c   1.000
_cell.angle_alpha   90.00
_cell.angle_beta   90.00
_cell.angle_gamma   90.00
#
_symmetry.space_group_name_H-M   'P 1'
#
loop_
_entity.id
_entity.type
_entity.pdbx_description
1 polymer ?
#
loop_
_entity_poly.entity_id
_entity_poly.type
_entity_poly.pdbx_seq_one_letter_code
_entity_poly.pdbx_strand_id
1 'polypeptide(L)'
;MNILITGIHGFVGSNLVVALKERHNLYGLDIVAPKKEGVVRTFSWKDIDSSSFPMQNLPEFDAIIHLAGKAHDTKNRSAAQAYFDINTGLTQKIFDFFMESSAGKFIFFSSVKAAADSVVGDVLTEDVVPSPRGPYGESKIAAEEYIKEHSSFREEEGGRCSGKQV
;
A
#
# COMPACT_ATOMS: atom_id res chain seq x y z
N MET A 1 10.39 -13.56 -8.91
CA MET A 1 10.01 -12.99 -7.59
C MET A 1 8.53 -13.28 -7.36
N ASN A 2 8.15 -13.52 -6.13
CA ASN A 2 6.76 -13.55 -5.70
C ASN A 2 6.37 -12.15 -5.22
N ILE A 3 5.42 -11.52 -5.89
CA ILE A 3 5.01 -10.14 -5.60
C ILE A 3 3.56 -10.12 -5.15
N LEU A 4 3.30 -9.58 -3.95
CA LEU A 4 1.95 -9.31 -3.49
C LEU A 4 1.53 -7.90 -3.93
N ILE A 5 0.39 -7.78 -4.60
CA ILE A 5 -0.18 -6.51 -5.06
C ILE A 5 -1.54 -6.33 -4.38
N THR A 6 -1.67 -5.33 -3.52
CA THR A 6 -2.98 -4.98 -2.95
C THR A 6 -3.73 -4.06 -3.90
N GLY A 7 -5.04 -4.18 -3.99
CA GLY A 7 -5.83 -3.43 -4.98
C GLY A 7 -5.59 -3.90 -6.43
N ILE A 8 -5.28 -5.18 -6.62
CA ILE A 8 -4.86 -5.78 -7.90
C ILE A 8 -5.93 -5.67 -9.00
N HIS A 9 -7.19 -5.53 -8.64
CA HIS A 9 -8.30 -5.38 -9.60
C HIS A 9 -8.57 -3.92 -9.97
N GLY A 10 -7.91 -2.97 -9.28
CA GLY A 10 -7.99 -1.54 -9.62
C GLY A 10 -7.26 -1.21 -10.94
N PHE A 11 -7.35 0.05 -11.35
CA PHE A 11 -6.75 0.53 -12.60
C PHE A 11 -5.23 0.30 -12.62
N VAL A 12 -4.51 0.78 -11.61
CA VAL A 12 -3.03 0.63 -11.54
C VAL A 12 -2.66 -0.85 -11.40
N GLY A 13 -3.33 -1.61 -10.51
CA GLY A 13 -3.08 -3.03 -10.30
C GLY A 13 -3.22 -3.84 -11.58
N SER A 14 -4.27 -3.57 -12.37
CA SER A 14 -4.49 -4.27 -13.64
C SER A 14 -3.39 -3.99 -14.67
N ASN A 15 -2.89 -2.75 -14.74
CA ASN A 15 -1.77 -2.39 -15.63
C ASN A 15 -0.45 -3.03 -15.15
N LEU A 16 -0.20 -3.10 -13.85
CA LEU A 16 0.98 -3.78 -13.31
C LEU A 16 0.96 -5.28 -13.59
N VAL A 17 -0.22 -5.93 -13.53
CA VAL A 17 -0.33 -7.35 -13.91
C VAL A 17 0.12 -7.55 -15.36
N VAL A 18 -0.33 -6.72 -16.29
CA VAL A 18 0.08 -6.82 -17.70
C VAL A 18 1.60 -6.65 -17.84
N ALA A 19 2.17 -5.70 -17.13
CA ALA A 19 3.60 -5.39 -17.23
C ALA A 19 4.53 -6.44 -16.58
N LEU A 20 4.05 -7.14 -15.54
CA LEU A 20 4.90 -7.96 -14.68
C LEU A 20 4.68 -9.48 -14.80
N LYS A 21 3.51 -9.92 -15.30
CA LYS A 21 3.09 -11.34 -15.29
C LYS A 21 4.06 -12.30 -15.99
N GLU A 22 4.79 -11.84 -17.00
CA GLU A 22 5.73 -12.70 -17.74
C GLU A 22 7.06 -12.93 -17.01
N ARG A 23 7.36 -12.13 -15.98
CA ARG A 23 8.65 -12.16 -15.27
C ARG A 23 8.54 -12.49 -13.79
N HIS A 24 7.35 -12.43 -13.22
CA HIS A 24 7.12 -12.58 -11.79
C HIS A 24 5.85 -13.40 -11.51
N ASN A 25 5.84 -14.08 -10.38
CA ASN A 25 4.64 -14.70 -9.82
C ASN A 25 3.85 -13.62 -9.08
N LEU A 26 2.69 -13.28 -9.58
CA LEU A 26 1.86 -12.21 -9.01
C LEU A 26 0.77 -12.80 -8.13
N TYR A 27 0.63 -12.25 -6.95
CA TYR A 27 -0.44 -12.54 -6.00
C TYR A 27 -1.22 -11.27 -5.73
N GLY A 28 -2.52 -11.39 -5.55
CA GLY A 28 -3.40 -10.26 -5.29
C GLY A 28 -3.97 -10.27 -3.88
N LEU A 29 -4.28 -9.08 -3.37
CA LEU A 29 -5.10 -8.89 -2.19
C LEU A 29 -6.09 -7.76 -2.49
N ASP A 30 -7.39 -8.06 -2.44
CA ASP A 30 -8.42 -7.10 -2.82
C ASP A 30 -9.73 -7.34 -2.05
N ILE A 31 -10.74 -6.49 -2.24
CA ILE A 31 -12.07 -6.62 -1.62
C ILE A 31 -12.74 -7.93 -2.05
N VAL A 32 -12.54 -8.31 -3.30
CA VAL A 32 -13.03 -9.56 -3.89
C VAL A 32 -11.84 -10.30 -4.51
N ALA A 33 -11.96 -11.63 -4.60
CA ALA A 33 -10.87 -12.48 -5.08
C ALA A 33 -11.25 -13.28 -6.35
N PRO A 34 -11.76 -12.67 -7.42
CA PRO A 34 -12.00 -13.38 -8.66
C PRO A 34 -10.67 -13.83 -9.29
N LYS A 35 -10.72 -14.88 -10.09
CA LYS A 35 -9.56 -15.27 -10.89
C LYS A 35 -9.19 -14.15 -11.85
N LYS A 36 -7.91 -13.88 -11.97
CA LYS A 36 -7.34 -12.88 -12.88
C LYS A 36 -6.20 -13.52 -13.67
N GLU A 37 -6.25 -13.37 -14.99
CA GLU A 37 -5.19 -13.86 -15.86
C GLU A 37 -3.85 -13.24 -15.48
N GLY A 38 -2.79 -14.06 -15.46
CA GLY A 38 -1.45 -13.61 -15.06
C GLY A 38 -1.25 -13.46 -13.55
N VAL A 39 -2.24 -13.82 -12.73
CA VAL A 39 -2.17 -13.81 -11.27
C VAL A 39 -2.29 -15.23 -10.75
N VAL A 40 -1.35 -15.67 -9.93
CA VAL A 40 -1.32 -17.02 -9.35
C VAL A 40 -2.54 -17.23 -8.43
N ARG A 41 -2.78 -16.28 -7.53
CA ARG A 41 -3.91 -16.29 -6.60
C ARG A 41 -4.24 -14.88 -6.13
N THR A 42 -5.51 -14.58 -5.98
CA THR A 42 -6.00 -13.39 -5.26
C THR A 42 -6.63 -13.82 -3.95
N PHE A 43 -6.28 -13.13 -2.88
CA PHE A 43 -6.86 -13.23 -1.55
C PHE A 43 -7.89 -12.11 -1.37
N SER A 44 -8.93 -12.38 -0.60
CA SER A 44 -9.92 -11.35 -0.23
C SER A 44 -9.60 -10.78 1.15
N TRP A 45 -9.84 -9.49 1.34
CA TRP A 45 -9.79 -8.87 2.67
C TRP A 45 -10.75 -9.53 3.67
N LYS A 46 -11.82 -10.15 3.17
CA LYS A 46 -12.77 -10.90 3.99
C LYS A 46 -12.19 -12.21 4.52
N ASP A 47 -11.20 -12.76 3.82
CA ASP A 47 -10.49 -13.97 4.22
C ASP A 47 -9.38 -13.66 5.23
N ILE A 48 -9.10 -12.35 5.41
CA ILE A 48 -8.15 -11.83 6.39
C ILE A 48 -8.94 -11.25 7.55
N ASP A 49 -9.52 -12.10 8.37
CA ASP A 49 -10.11 -11.64 9.62
C ASP A 49 -9.01 -11.08 10.53
N SER A 50 -9.36 -10.04 11.30
CA SER A 50 -8.46 -9.32 12.20
C SER A 50 -7.74 -10.20 13.24
N SER A 51 -8.19 -11.44 13.42
CA SER A 51 -7.57 -12.46 14.28
C SER A 51 -6.62 -13.41 13.54
N SER A 52 -6.54 -13.35 12.22
CA SER A 52 -5.83 -14.34 11.39
C SER A 52 -4.80 -13.73 10.45
N PHE A 53 -4.41 -12.48 10.64
CA PHE A 53 -3.28 -11.91 9.93
C PHE A 53 -1.99 -12.10 10.76
N PRO A 54 -0.91 -12.68 10.21
CA PRO A 54 -0.74 -13.14 8.84
C PRO A 54 -1.54 -14.41 8.54
N MET A 55 -2.10 -14.49 7.33
CA MET A 55 -2.84 -15.68 6.86
C MET A 55 -1.95 -16.92 6.94
N GLN A 56 -2.46 -17.98 7.54
CA GLN A 56 -1.79 -19.28 7.50
C GLN A 56 -1.67 -19.75 6.04
N ASN A 57 -0.50 -20.26 5.68
CA ASN A 57 -0.18 -20.76 4.34
C ASN A 57 -0.09 -19.70 3.22
N LEU A 58 0.30 -18.45 3.54
CA LEU A 58 0.75 -17.52 2.51
C LEU A 58 2.09 -17.99 1.92
N PRO A 59 2.30 -17.82 0.61
CA PRO A 59 3.64 -17.96 0.04
C PRO A 59 4.56 -16.88 0.61
N GLU A 60 5.85 -17.16 0.64
CA GLU A 60 6.84 -16.12 0.91
C GLU A 60 6.85 -15.12 -0.25
N PHE A 61 6.77 -13.85 0.09
CA PHE A 61 6.83 -12.75 -0.88
C PHE A 61 8.23 -12.12 -0.87
N ASP A 62 8.71 -11.75 -2.04
CA ASP A 62 9.94 -10.96 -2.20
C ASP A 62 9.67 -9.45 -2.12
N ALA A 63 8.47 -9.05 -2.56
CA ALA A 63 8.05 -7.66 -2.57
C ALA A 63 6.54 -7.51 -2.34
N ILE A 64 6.15 -6.38 -1.76
CA ILE A 64 4.75 -5.96 -1.59
C ILE A 64 4.55 -4.61 -2.29
N ILE A 65 3.57 -4.54 -3.20
CA ILE A 65 3.15 -3.30 -3.85
C ILE A 65 1.76 -2.93 -3.31
N HIS A 66 1.71 -1.87 -2.52
CA HIS A 66 0.48 -1.45 -1.85
C HIS A 66 -0.21 -0.33 -2.64
N LEU A 67 -1.27 -0.73 -3.38
CA LEU A 67 -2.11 0.16 -4.20
C LEU A 67 -3.52 0.33 -3.62
N ALA A 68 -3.93 -0.58 -2.72
CA ALA A 68 -5.27 -0.53 -2.15
C ALA A 68 -5.47 0.77 -1.39
N GLY A 69 -6.58 1.42 -1.65
CA GLY A 69 -6.91 2.67 -1.00
C GLY A 69 -8.23 3.22 -1.54
N LYS A 70 -8.85 4.08 -0.76
CA LYS A 70 -10.02 4.83 -1.16
C LYS A 70 -9.58 6.02 -2.00
N ALA A 71 -9.97 6.04 -3.29
CA ALA A 71 -9.69 7.15 -4.18
C ALA A 71 -10.44 8.42 -3.76
N HIS A 72 -9.93 9.57 -4.21
CA HIS A 72 -10.59 10.85 -3.97
C HIS A 72 -12.03 10.86 -4.53
N ASP A 73 -12.98 11.13 -3.64
CA ASP A 73 -14.39 11.25 -4.00
C ASP A 73 -14.72 12.69 -4.34
N THR A 74 -14.71 13.02 -5.63
CA THR A 74 -15.01 14.37 -6.14
C THR A 74 -16.44 14.84 -5.80
N LYS A 75 -17.31 13.91 -5.40
CA LYS A 75 -18.69 14.23 -5.00
C LYS A 75 -18.87 14.44 -3.49
N ASN A 76 -17.77 14.33 -2.72
CA ASN A 76 -17.75 14.48 -1.25
C ASN A 76 -18.84 13.69 -0.49
N ARG A 77 -19.18 12.49 -0.97
CA ARG A 77 -20.21 11.64 -0.37
C ARG A 77 -19.68 10.77 0.77
N SER A 78 -18.38 10.60 0.84
CA SER A 78 -17.76 9.74 1.84
C SER A 78 -17.47 10.52 3.12
N ALA A 79 -17.76 9.90 4.26
CA ALA A 79 -17.33 10.43 5.53
C ALA A 79 -15.79 10.50 5.61
N ALA A 80 -15.25 11.53 6.24
CA ALA A 80 -13.81 11.70 6.40
C ALA A 80 -13.15 10.45 7.01
N GLN A 81 -13.78 9.87 8.03
CA GLN A 81 -13.29 8.67 8.71
C GLN A 81 -13.02 7.51 7.76
N ALA A 82 -13.85 7.30 6.74
CA ALA A 82 -13.66 6.21 5.77
C ALA A 82 -12.36 6.33 4.96
N TYR A 83 -11.82 7.54 4.80
CA TYR A 83 -10.49 7.72 4.18
C TYR A 83 -9.37 7.28 5.12
N PHE A 84 -9.45 7.65 6.39
CA PHE A 84 -8.45 7.24 7.37
C PHE A 84 -8.49 5.73 7.64
N ASP A 85 -9.67 5.15 7.77
CA ASP A 85 -9.81 3.69 7.99
C ASP A 85 -9.18 2.89 6.85
N ILE A 86 -9.39 3.34 5.61
CA ILE A 86 -8.93 2.61 4.43
C ILE A 86 -7.50 3.03 4.04
N ASN A 87 -7.20 4.33 3.90
CA ASN A 87 -5.90 4.74 3.39
C ASN A 87 -4.80 4.65 4.46
N THR A 88 -5.11 5.00 5.70
CA THR A 88 -4.15 4.93 6.81
C THR A 88 -4.20 3.56 7.49
N GLY A 89 -5.35 3.17 8.02
CA GLY A 89 -5.47 1.96 8.83
C GLY A 89 -5.18 0.67 8.06
N LEU A 90 -5.55 0.57 6.78
CA LEU A 90 -5.17 -0.57 5.95
C LEU A 90 -3.67 -0.56 5.62
N THR A 91 -3.10 0.61 5.33
CA THR A 91 -1.65 0.73 5.08
C THR A 91 -0.85 0.28 6.30
N GLN A 92 -1.24 0.67 7.51
CA GLN A 92 -0.62 0.22 8.76
C GLN A 92 -0.58 -1.31 8.83
N LYS A 93 -1.73 -1.98 8.66
CA LYS A 93 -1.81 -3.44 8.71
C LYS A 93 -0.92 -4.13 7.67
N ILE A 94 -0.86 -3.61 6.44
CA ILE A 94 -0.04 -4.20 5.37
C ILE A 94 1.43 -3.92 5.59
N PHE A 95 1.77 -2.76 6.13
CA PHE A 95 3.14 -2.43 6.46
C PHE A 95 3.65 -3.25 7.64
N ASP A 96 2.84 -3.44 8.69
CA ASP A 96 3.17 -4.33 9.81
C ASP A 96 3.41 -5.76 9.32
N PHE A 97 2.54 -6.27 8.46
CA PHE A 97 2.75 -7.57 7.80
C PHE A 97 4.07 -7.62 7.01
N PHE A 98 4.38 -6.58 6.23
CA PHE A 98 5.67 -6.48 5.54
C PHE A 98 6.83 -6.57 6.52
N MET A 99 6.76 -5.85 7.63
CA MET A 99 7.81 -5.81 8.63
C MET A 99 8.03 -7.18 9.31
N GLU A 100 7.00 -7.99 9.47
CA GLU A 100 7.06 -9.35 10.02
C GLU A 100 7.42 -10.42 8.98
N SER A 101 7.19 -10.14 7.69
CA SER A 101 7.41 -11.09 6.59
C SER A 101 8.88 -11.18 6.16
N SER A 102 9.20 -12.15 5.30
CA SER A 102 10.50 -12.26 4.62
C SER A 102 10.66 -11.31 3.43
N ALA A 103 9.63 -10.54 3.07
CA ALA A 103 9.69 -9.61 1.94
C ALA A 103 10.76 -8.53 2.13
N GLY A 104 11.57 -8.32 1.09
CA GLY A 104 12.67 -7.35 1.11
C GLY A 104 12.29 -5.95 0.62
N LYS A 105 11.13 -5.80 -0.05
CA LYS A 105 10.73 -4.51 -0.65
C LYS A 105 9.26 -4.20 -0.39
N PHE A 106 9.01 -2.96 0.03
CA PHE A 106 7.68 -2.39 0.16
C PHE A 106 7.54 -1.17 -0.74
N ILE A 107 6.57 -1.16 -1.62
CA ILE A 107 6.30 -0.05 -2.54
C ILE A 107 4.91 0.49 -2.24
N PHE A 108 4.84 1.70 -1.72
CA PHE A 108 3.58 2.38 -1.40
C PHE A 108 3.23 3.41 -2.47
N PHE A 109 2.02 3.32 -3.00
CA PHE A 109 1.48 4.31 -3.93
C PHE A 109 0.73 5.40 -3.17
N SER A 110 1.40 6.51 -2.95
CA SER A 110 0.81 7.69 -2.36
C SER A 110 0.09 8.56 -3.41
N SER A 111 0.04 9.85 -3.20
CA SER A 111 -0.64 10.80 -4.06
C SER A 111 0.02 12.17 -3.97
N VAL A 112 0.03 12.93 -5.06
CA VAL A 112 0.41 14.35 -5.03
C VAL A 112 -0.48 15.17 -4.07
N LYS A 113 -1.71 14.71 -3.80
CA LYS A 113 -2.62 15.31 -2.81
C LYS A 113 -2.16 15.14 -1.37
N ALA A 114 -1.26 14.19 -1.08
CA ALA A 114 -0.59 14.07 0.21
C ALA A 114 0.41 15.22 0.42
N ALA A 115 1.06 15.66 -0.65
CA ALA A 115 2.03 16.76 -0.60
C ALA A 115 1.33 18.12 -0.62
N ALA A 116 0.42 18.35 -1.56
CA ALA A 116 -0.24 19.66 -1.72
C ALA A 116 -1.60 19.54 -2.43
N ASP A 117 -2.50 20.46 -2.11
CA ASP A 117 -3.77 20.59 -2.83
C ASP A 117 -3.61 21.37 -4.14
N SER A 118 -2.69 22.33 -4.16
CA SER A 118 -2.34 23.15 -5.33
C SER A 118 -0.84 23.38 -5.38
N VAL A 119 -0.32 23.54 -6.57
CA VAL A 119 1.10 23.86 -6.79
C VAL A 119 1.30 25.37 -6.62
N VAL A 120 2.28 25.75 -5.81
CA VAL A 120 2.75 27.13 -5.71
C VAL A 120 3.93 27.27 -6.65
N GLY A 121 3.77 28.02 -7.76
CA GLY A 121 4.74 28.10 -8.85
C GLY A 121 4.43 27.09 -9.96
N ASP A 122 5.43 26.71 -10.74
CA ASP A 122 5.25 25.92 -11.97
C ASP A 122 5.42 24.41 -11.74
N VAL A 123 6.10 23.99 -10.68
CA VAL A 123 6.49 22.60 -10.44
C VAL A 123 6.32 22.23 -8.97
N LEU A 124 5.74 21.05 -8.71
CA LEU A 124 5.74 20.41 -7.40
C LEU A 124 6.92 19.43 -7.35
N THR A 125 7.84 19.64 -6.41
CA THR A 125 9.00 18.79 -6.20
C THR A 125 8.87 17.99 -4.91
N GLU A 126 9.75 17.01 -4.71
CA GLU A 126 9.80 16.18 -3.50
C GLU A 126 10.21 16.94 -2.23
N ASP A 127 10.83 18.12 -2.40
CA ASP A 127 11.28 18.97 -1.28
C ASP A 127 10.15 19.81 -0.66
N VAL A 128 8.94 19.75 -1.22
CA VAL A 128 7.82 20.51 -0.68
C VAL A 128 7.45 20.03 0.73
N VAL A 129 7.25 20.97 1.65
CA VAL A 129 6.68 20.65 2.96
C VAL A 129 5.22 20.24 2.77
N PRO A 130 4.83 19.02 3.14
CA PRO A 130 3.47 18.55 2.92
C PRO A 130 2.42 19.45 3.58
N SER A 131 1.42 19.84 2.81
CA SER A 131 0.27 20.63 3.28
C SER A 131 -1.02 20.13 2.62
N PRO A 132 -1.42 18.88 2.92
CA PRO A 132 -2.62 18.30 2.33
C PRO A 132 -3.87 19.06 2.76
N ARG A 133 -4.89 19.06 1.91
CA ARG A 133 -6.22 19.58 2.23
C ARG A 133 -7.28 18.52 2.01
N GLY A 134 -8.08 18.31 3.04
CA GLY A 134 -9.19 17.36 3.03
C GLY A 134 -8.77 15.91 3.29
N PRO A 135 -9.76 15.08 3.65
CA PRO A 135 -9.53 13.78 4.26
C PRO A 135 -8.77 12.79 3.37
N TYR A 136 -8.82 12.93 2.05
CA TYR A 136 -8.07 12.07 1.15
C TYR A 136 -6.55 12.35 1.27
N GLY A 137 -6.12 13.59 1.08
CA GLY A 137 -4.71 13.97 1.18
C GLY A 137 -4.15 13.72 2.59
N GLU A 138 -4.91 14.13 3.60
CA GLU A 138 -4.57 13.94 5.02
C GLU A 138 -4.40 12.46 5.39
N SER A 139 -5.27 11.58 4.91
CA SER A 139 -5.15 10.14 5.14
C SER A 139 -3.95 9.50 4.41
N LYS A 140 -3.57 10.04 3.25
CA LYS A 140 -2.41 9.54 2.51
C LYS A 140 -1.10 9.98 3.16
N ILE A 141 -0.98 11.23 3.61
CA ILE A 141 0.23 11.68 4.33
C ILE A 141 0.38 10.96 5.67
N ALA A 142 -0.70 10.73 6.42
CA ALA A 142 -0.66 9.96 7.66
C ALA A 142 -0.17 8.52 7.44
N ALA A 143 -0.48 7.91 6.29
CA ALA A 143 0.06 6.61 5.92
C ALA A 143 1.55 6.66 5.61
N GLU A 144 2.04 7.70 4.92
CA GLU A 144 3.48 7.90 4.66
C GLU A 144 4.26 8.12 5.95
N GLU A 145 3.73 8.92 6.87
CA GLU A 145 4.34 9.19 8.18
C GLU A 145 4.48 7.89 8.98
N TYR A 146 3.43 7.08 9.04
CA TYR A 146 3.49 5.77 9.70
C TYR A 146 4.60 4.89 9.12
N ILE A 147 4.68 4.79 7.79
CA ILE A 147 5.73 3.99 7.12
C ILE A 147 7.12 4.51 7.48
N LYS A 148 7.33 5.83 7.41
CA LYS A 148 8.64 6.46 7.73
C LYS A 148 9.05 6.21 9.17
N GLU A 149 8.15 6.43 10.11
CA GLU A 149 8.41 6.22 11.54
C GLU A 149 8.80 4.76 11.84
N HIS A 150 8.02 3.80 11.33
CA HIS A 150 8.24 2.39 11.67
C HIS A 150 9.37 1.73 10.85
N SER A 151 9.78 2.30 9.72
CA SER A 151 10.99 1.85 9.02
C SER A 151 12.27 2.30 9.73
N SER A 152 12.29 3.48 10.35
CA SER A 152 13.46 4.05 11.03
C SER A 152 13.76 3.37 12.37
N PHE A 153 12.74 2.99 13.14
CA PHE A 153 12.90 2.37 14.47
C PHE A 153 13.71 1.07 14.47
N ARG A 154 13.74 0.33 13.39
CA ARG A 154 14.47 -0.94 13.32
C ARG A 154 15.91 -0.83 12.86
N GLU A 155 16.32 0.29 12.30
CA GLU A 155 17.75 0.56 12.04
C GLU A 155 18.51 0.80 13.33
N GLU A 156 17.86 1.39 14.36
CA GLU A 156 18.47 1.71 15.65
C GLU A 156 18.55 0.50 16.61
N GLU A 157 17.64 -0.46 16.53
CA GLU A 157 17.60 -1.61 17.45
C GLU A 157 18.51 -2.79 17.05
N GLY A 158 19.32 -2.70 15.98
CA GLY A 158 20.25 -3.75 15.56
C GLY A 158 19.58 -5.10 15.21
N GLY A 159 18.27 -5.10 15.08
CA GLY A 159 17.47 -6.28 14.72
C GLY A 159 17.61 -6.61 13.25
N ARG A 160 17.69 -7.89 12.92
CA ARG A 160 17.88 -8.55 11.61
C ARG A 160 17.05 -8.03 10.41
N CYS A 161 17.05 -6.73 10.15
CA CYS A 161 16.41 -6.11 8.99
C CYS A 161 17.41 -5.45 8.04
N SER A 162 18.67 -5.87 8.03
CA SER A 162 19.61 -5.46 6.98
C SER A 162 19.11 -6.01 5.64
N GLY A 163 18.54 -5.13 4.82
CA GLY A 163 18.11 -5.45 3.47
C GLY A 163 16.65 -5.14 3.12
N LYS A 164 15.81 -4.66 4.03
CA LYS A 164 14.46 -4.18 3.69
C LYS A 164 14.53 -2.79 3.08
N GLN A 165 13.82 -2.60 1.96
CA GLN A 165 13.71 -1.32 1.24
C GLN A 165 12.25 -0.87 1.21
N VAL A 166 12.02 0.40 1.50
CA VAL A 166 10.71 1.07 1.45
C VAL A 166 10.74 2.17 0.40
#